data_1a8981a45ae042256ecdacfe79459cd4
#
_entry.id   1a8981a45ae042256ecdacfe79459cd4
#
_cell.length_a   1.000
_cell.length_b   1.000
_cell.length_c   1.000
_cell.angle_alpha   90.00
_cell.angle_beta   90.00
_cell.angle_gamma   90.00
#
_symmetry.space_group_name_H-M   'P 1'
#
loop_
_entity.id
_entity.type
_entity.pdbx_description
1 polymer ?
#
loop_
_entity_poly.entity_id
_entity_poly.type
_entity_poly.pdbx_seq_one_letter_code
_entity_poly.pdbx_strand_id
1 'polypeptide(L)'
;DMRNAFNKGTMSAFNKPTKFTQKAFLTTKSKKNNLVVHVFAKDKEGSDAARYLRFGVKGGSRPAKGYEKYFSGLPNDGTVDTYFLPSKAKTDGFGNVTRATLKRISAAVQSNKAFIGTPRNSSRPAGIYERKGDKLITQFITVSSRPSYTGRFNLQNIGDKVISRRFEQHFNKAMTKAIATAK
;
A
#
# COMPACT_ATOMS: atom_id res chain seq x y z
N ASP A 1 8.13 -1.17 -22.60
CA ASP A 1 8.97 -0.19 -21.86
C ASP A 1 8.17 0.55 -20.79
N MET A 2 7.02 1.18 -21.10
CA MET A 2 6.18 1.97 -20.17
C MET A 2 5.82 1.20 -18.91
N ARG A 3 5.24 -0.01 -19.03
CA ARG A 3 4.91 -0.88 -17.89
C ARG A 3 6.12 -1.11 -16.98
N ASN A 4 7.28 -1.40 -17.57
CA ASN A 4 8.50 -1.67 -16.80
C ASN A 4 9.00 -0.41 -16.09
N ALA A 5 8.90 0.76 -16.73
CA ALA A 5 9.23 2.04 -16.12
C ALA A 5 8.31 2.36 -14.92
N PHE A 6 7.00 2.13 -15.05
CA PHE A 6 6.05 2.30 -13.94
C PHE A 6 6.33 1.32 -12.79
N ASN A 7 6.56 0.03 -13.11
CA ASN A 7 6.92 -0.96 -12.09
C ASN A 7 8.24 -0.60 -11.38
N LYS A 8 9.24 -0.13 -12.10
CA LYS A 8 10.50 0.36 -11.51
C LYS A 8 10.27 1.62 -10.66
N GLY A 9 9.42 2.53 -11.11
CA GLY A 9 9.05 3.74 -10.38
C GLY A 9 8.40 3.46 -9.02
N THR A 10 7.70 2.31 -8.84
CA THR A 10 7.17 1.94 -7.52
C THR A 10 8.27 1.69 -6.49
N MET A 11 9.44 1.21 -6.92
CA MET A 11 10.56 0.93 -6.00
C MET A 11 11.22 2.20 -5.46
N SER A 12 11.19 3.28 -6.23
CA SER A 12 11.72 4.59 -5.79
C SER A 12 10.68 5.42 -5.05
N ALA A 13 9.39 5.28 -5.39
CA ALA A 13 8.31 6.07 -4.80
C ALA A 13 7.86 5.55 -3.43
N PHE A 14 7.98 4.25 -3.16
CA PHE A 14 7.48 3.60 -1.95
C PHE A 14 8.60 2.96 -1.13
N ASN A 15 8.52 3.12 0.19
CA ASN A 15 9.45 2.46 1.09
C ASN A 15 9.16 0.95 1.17
N LYS A 16 10.13 0.11 0.84
CA LYS A 16 10.02 -1.36 0.88
C LYS A 16 8.73 -1.89 0.23
N PRO A 17 8.45 -1.58 -1.06
CA PRO A 17 7.23 -2.08 -1.71
C PRO A 17 7.26 -3.60 -1.82
N THR A 18 6.11 -4.25 -1.58
CA THR A 18 5.98 -5.70 -1.74
C THR A 18 6.23 -6.13 -3.19
N LYS A 19 6.58 -7.40 -3.43
CA LYS A 19 6.71 -7.95 -4.79
C LYS A 19 5.46 -7.74 -5.64
N PHE A 20 4.27 -7.76 -5.01
CA PHE A 20 3.02 -7.45 -5.66
C PHE A 20 2.97 -5.97 -6.12
N THR A 21 3.35 -5.04 -5.27
CA THR A 21 3.42 -3.61 -5.59
C THR A 21 4.45 -3.31 -6.69
N GLN A 22 5.62 -3.97 -6.64
CA GLN A 22 6.66 -3.83 -7.67
C GLN A 22 6.22 -4.30 -9.06
N LYS A 23 5.20 -5.16 -9.14
CA LYS A 23 4.60 -5.69 -10.38
C LYS A 23 3.15 -5.26 -10.54
N ALA A 24 2.82 -4.07 -10.02
CA ALA A 24 1.43 -3.60 -9.98
C ALA A 24 0.86 -3.21 -11.34
N PHE A 25 1.70 -2.85 -12.31
CA PHE A 25 1.24 -2.37 -13.61
C PHE A 25 1.19 -3.48 -14.67
N LEU A 26 0.12 -3.47 -15.44
CA LEU A 26 -0.14 -4.34 -16.57
C LEU A 26 -0.33 -3.52 -17.84
N THR A 27 -0.29 -4.20 -19.01
CA THR A 27 -0.58 -3.58 -20.30
C THR A 27 -1.60 -4.41 -21.08
N THR A 28 -2.45 -3.74 -21.82
CA THR A 28 -3.19 -4.37 -22.92
C THR A 28 -2.28 -4.55 -24.12
N LYS A 29 -2.65 -5.45 -25.03
CA LYS A 29 -2.01 -5.58 -26.35
C LYS A 29 -2.80 -4.76 -27.36
N SER A 30 -2.11 -4.03 -28.24
CA SER A 30 -2.74 -3.45 -29.42
C SER A 30 -3.21 -4.54 -30.39
N LYS A 31 -4.26 -4.23 -31.18
CA LYS A 31 -4.79 -5.08 -32.24
C LYS A 31 -4.70 -4.31 -33.58
N LYS A 32 -4.73 -5.01 -34.73
CA LYS A 32 -4.71 -4.36 -36.06
C LYS A 32 -5.80 -3.28 -36.20
N ASN A 33 -6.99 -3.54 -35.63
CA ASN A 33 -8.15 -2.64 -35.71
C ASN A 33 -8.17 -1.58 -34.59
N ASN A 34 -7.28 -1.71 -33.57
CA ASN A 34 -7.18 -0.79 -32.48
C ASN A 34 -5.73 -0.72 -31.97
N LEU A 35 -5.01 0.32 -32.40
CA LEU A 35 -3.60 0.54 -32.08
C LEU A 35 -3.38 1.16 -30.69
N VAL A 36 -4.42 1.21 -29.85
CA VAL A 36 -4.34 1.75 -28.49
C VAL A 36 -3.77 0.70 -27.53
N VAL A 37 -2.84 1.13 -26.70
CA VAL A 37 -2.27 0.34 -25.59
C VAL A 37 -2.54 1.08 -24.29
N HIS A 38 -3.16 0.40 -23.33
CA HIS A 38 -3.35 0.93 -22.00
C HIS A 38 -2.32 0.33 -21.04
N VAL A 39 -1.74 1.18 -20.19
CA VAL A 39 -0.96 0.75 -19.02
C VAL A 39 -1.76 1.12 -17.79
N PHE A 40 -2.09 0.15 -16.97
CA PHE A 40 -2.99 0.32 -15.83
C PHE A 40 -2.49 -0.44 -14.61
N ALA A 41 -2.84 0.03 -13.42
CA ALA A 41 -2.59 -0.71 -12.19
C ALA A 41 -3.61 -1.85 -12.02
N LYS A 42 -3.19 -2.97 -11.44
CA LYS A 42 -4.06 -4.09 -11.12
C LYS A 42 -5.21 -3.66 -10.23
N ASP A 43 -6.44 -3.96 -10.64
CA ASP A 43 -7.69 -3.62 -9.95
C ASP A 43 -8.58 -4.84 -9.68
N LYS A 44 -8.04 -6.05 -9.81
CA LYS A 44 -8.79 -7.29 -9.59
C LYS A 44 -9.21 -7.40 -8.11
N GLU A 45 -10.45 -7.84 -7.89
CA GLU A 45 -11.01 -8.08 -6.57
C GLU A 45 -10.07 -8.89 -5.67
N GLY A 46 -9.87 -8.43 -4.42
CA GLY A 46 -8.90 -9.01 -3.48
C GLY A 46 -7.42 -8.66 -3.75
N SER A 47 -7.09 -8.04 -4.89
CA SER A 47 -5.71 -7.73 -5.32
C SER A 47 -5.59 -6.35 -5.95
N ASP A 48 -6.35 -5.38 -5.45
CA ASP A 48 -6.46 -4.04 -6.02
C ASP A 48 -5.26 -3.15 -5.66
N ALA A 49 -4.26 -3.15 -6.55
CA ALA A 49 -3.12 -2.26 -6.42
C ALA A 49 -3.49 -0.79 -6.68
N ALA A 50 -4.45 -0.54 -7.56
CA ALA A 50 -4.90 0.81 -7.89
C ALA A 50 -5.44 1.52 -6.65
N ARG A 51 -6.13 0.79 -5.75
CA ARG A 51 -6.75 1.31 -4.55
C ARG A 51 -5.78 2.00 -3.60
N TYR A 52 -4.58 1.43 -3.37
CA TYR A 52 -3.60 2.03 -2.47
C TYR A 52 -2.55 2.86 -3.21
N LEU A 53 -2.21 2.53 -4.46
CA LEU A 53 -1.26 3.32 -5.25
C LEU A 53 -1.77 4.73 -5.55
N ARG A 54 -3.10 4.93 -5.62
CA ARG A 54 -3.71 6.24 -5.83
C ARG A 54 -3.23 7.29 -4.83
N PHE A 55 -2.98 6.90 -3.57
CA PHE A 55 -2.46 7.81 -2.56
C PHE A 55 -1.01 8.20 -2.79
N GLY A 56 -0.22 7.31 -3.42
CA GLY A 56 1.13 7.64 -3.88
C GLY A 56 1.14 8.56 -5.10
N VAL A 57 0.14 8.46 -5.97
CA VAL A 57 0.02 9.28 -7.19
C VAL A 57 -0.62 10.64 -6.89
N LYS A 58 -1.80 10.64 -6.27
CA LYS A 58 -2.61 11.85 -6.06
C LYS A 58 -2.45 12.45 -4.67
N GLY A 59 -1.86 11.71 -3.73
CA GLY A 59 -1.89 12.09 -2.32
C GLY A 59 -3.27 11.88 -1.70
N GLY A 60 -3.50 12.54 -0.56
CA GLY A 60 -4.77 12.53 0.16
C GLY A 60 -4.81 11.56 1.33
N SER A 61 -5.96 11.49 2.00
CA SER A 61 -6.14 10.71 3.23
C SER A 61 -6.78 9.36 2.95
N ARG A 62 -6.27 8.30 3.58
CA ARG A 62 -6.83 6.95 3.44
C ARG A 62 -7.95 6.69 4.47
N PRO A 63 -8.95 5.86 4.12
CA PRO A 63 -9.89 5.36 5.10
C PRO A 63 -9.22 4.37 6.07
N ALA A 64 -9.89 4.09 7.17
CA ALA A 64 -9.46 3.07 8.13
C ALA A 64 -9.36 1.69 7.46
N LYS A 65 -8.30 0.95 7.75
CA LYS A 65 -8.09 -0.43 7.31
C LYS A 65 -9.04 -1.38 8.05
N GLY A 66 -9.26 -2.57 7.50
CA GLY A 66 -10.16 -3.55 8.11
C GLY A 66 -9.81 -3.89 9.57
N TYR A 67 -8.53 -4.08 9.87
CA TYR A 67 -8.09 -4.36 11.25
C TYR A 67 -8.24 -3.14 12.18
N GLU A 68 -8.11 -1.92 11.67
CA GLU A 68 -8.31 -0.69 12.44
C GLU A 68 -9.77 -0.56 12.87
N LYS A 69 -10.71 -0.78 11.92
CA LYS A 69 -12.15 -0.84 12.21
C LYS A 69 -12.51 -1.94 13.20
N TYR A 70 -11.87 -3.11 13.07
CA TYR A 70 -12.10 -4.24 13.97
C TYR A 70 -11.65 -3.90 15.40
N PHE A 71 -10.43 -3.39 15.58
CA PHE A 71 -9.92 -3.06 16.91
C PHE A 71 -10.66 -1.89 17.55
N SER A 72 -11.05 -0.87 16.81
CA SER A 72 -11.83 0.25 17.35
C SER A 72 -13.25 -0.16 17.78
N GLY A 73 -13.79 -1.25 17.23
CA GLY A 73 -15.07 -1.83 17.62
C GLY A 73 -15.00 -2.81 18.81
N LEU A 74 -13.80 -3.16 19.30
CA LEU A 74 -13.66 -3.99 20.50
C LEU A 74 -13.87 -3.16 21.78
N PRO A 75 -14.22 -3.82 22.91
CA PRO A 75 -14.31 -3.14 24.20
C PRO A 75 -13.01 -2.34 24.52
N ASN A 76 -13.17 -1.08 24.84
CA ASN A 76 -12.10 -0.16 25.15
C ASN A 76 -12.56 0.87 26.19
N ASP A 77 -11.64 1.71 26.67
CA ASP A 77 -11.91 2.71 27.71
C ASP A 77 -12.46 4.05 27.17
N GLY A 78 -12.83 4.11 25.89
CA GLY A 78 -13.34 5.33 25.24
C GLY A 78 -12.26 6.33 24.82
N THR A 79 -10.99 6.08 25.13
CA THR A 79 -9.86 6.97 24.76
C THR A 79 -9.22 6.64 23.42
N VAL A 80 -9.74 5.62 22.73
CA VAL A 80 -9.11 5.02 21.55
C VAL A 80 -9.62 5.62 20.25
N ASP A 81 -8.70 6.06 19.44
CA ASP A 81 -8.96 6.55 18.09
C ASP A 81 -9.07 5.43 17.04
N THR A 82 -9.51 5.81 15.84
CA THR A 82 -9.78 4.85 14.75
C THR A 82 -8.52 4.29 14.08
N TYR A 83 -7.39 5.00 14.11
CA TYR A 83 -6.19 4.62 13.38
C TYR A 83 -5.13 4.05 14.29
N PHE A 84 -4.62 2.86 13.94
CA PHE A 84 -3.65 2.12 14.75
C PHE A 84 -2.29 2.06 14.05
N LEU A 85 -1.27 2.63 14.69
CA LEU A 85 0.12 2.58 14.24
C LEU A 85 0.84 1.46 14.98
N PRO A 86 1.49 0.50 14.27
CA PRO A 86 2.25 -0.56 14.92
C PRO A 86 3.48 0.02 15.65
N SER A 87 3.67 -0.40 16.91
CA SER A 87 4.84 -0.04 17.74
C SER A 87 5.75 -1.26 17.90
N LYS A 88 5.37 -2.21 18.76
CA LYS A 88 6.06 -3.50 18.94
C LYS A 88 5.33 -4.68 18.28
N ALA A 89 4.22 -4.43 17.62
CA ALA A 89 3.52 -5.46 16.84
C ALA A 89 4.43 -5.99 15.74
N LYS A 90 4.56 -7.33 15.67
CA LYS A 90 5.42 -7.98 14.67
C LYS A 90 4.92 -7.69 13.25
N THR A 91 5.81 -7.19 12.42
CA THR A 91 5.58 -6.92 11.00
C THR A 91 6.35 -7.90 10.12
N ASP A 92 5.96 -8.00 8.85
CA ASP A 92 6.74 -8.69 7.83
C ASP A 92 7.96 -7.85 7.38
N GLY A 93 8.77 -8.39 6.47
CA GLY A 93 9.94 -7.70 5.91
C GLY A 93 9.62 -6.40 5.15
N PHE A 94 8.35 -6.14 4.87
CA PHE A 94 7.86 -4.94 4.18
C PHE A 94 7.24 -3.92 5.15
N GLY A 95 7.20 -4.22 6.45
CA GLY A 95 6.61 -3.36 7.47
C GLY A 95 5.09 -3.50 7.63
N ASN A 96 4.47 -4.53 7.03
CA ASN A 96 3.05 -4.78 7.19
C ASN A 96 2.79 -5.68 8.40
N VAL A 97 1.75 -5.37 9.18
CA VAL A 97 1.30 -6.24 10.26
C VAL A 97 0.69 -7.51 9.67
N THR A 98 1.18 -8.67 10.07
CA THR A 98 0.73 -9.95 9.52
C THR A 98 -0.62 -10.37 10.09
N ARG A 99 -1.37 -11.21 9.35
CA ARG A 99 -2.63 -11.78 9.84
C ARG A 99 -2.44 -12.58 11.13
N ALA A 100 -1.32 -13.31 11.27
CA ALA A 100 -1.00 -14.05 12.47
C ALA A 100 -0.83 -13.12 13.67
N THR A 101 -0.11 -12.00 13.49
CA THR A 101 0.04 -10.97 14.54
C THR A 101 -1.32 -10.39 14.95
N LEU A 102 -2.19 -10.06 13.99
CA LEU A 102 -3.51 -9.51 14.26
C LEU A 102 -4.39 -10.52 15.03
N LYS A 103 -4.42 -11.81 14.62
CA LYS A 103 -5.14 -12.87 15.33
C LYS A 103 -4.64 -13.04 16.76
N ARG A 104 -3.32 -13.06 16.95
CA ARG A 104 -2.70 -13.21 18.28
C ARG A 104 -3.11 -12.04 19.21
N ILE A 105 -3.01 -10.82 18.72
CA ILE A 105 -3.35 -9.64 19.51
C ILE A 105 -4.85 -9.61 19.82
N SER A 106 -5.71 -9.94 18.85
CA SER A 106 -7.15 -10.07 19.06
C SER A 106 -7.48 -11.09 20.16
N ALA A 107 -6.89 -12.29 20.10
CA ALA A 107 -7.08 -13.32 21.13
C ALA A 107 -6.56 -12.84 22.49
N ALA A 108 -5.46 -12.11 22.53
CA ALA A 108 -4.92 -11.55 23.77
C ALA A 108 -5.87 -10.49 24.39
N VAL A 109 -6.53 -9.67 23.57
CA VAL A 109 -7.55 -8.72 24.04
C VAL A 109 -8.77 -9.46 24.59
N GLN A 110 -9.29 -10.46 23.87
CA GLN A 110 -10.45 -11.26 24.30
C GLN A 110 -10.18 -12.04 25.59
N SER A 111 -8.94 -12.48 25.84
CA SER A 111 -8.55 -13.20 27.05
C SER A 111 -8.02 -12.30 28.17
N ASN A 112 -8.21 -11.01 28.11
CA ASN A 112 -7.70 -10.00 29.05
C ASN A 112 -6.17 -9.99 29.25
N LYS A 113 -5.41 -10.69 28.38
CA LYS A 113 -3.94 -10.61 28.32
C LYS A 113 -3.45 -9.32 27.69
N ALA A 114 -4.32 -8.65 26.94
CA ALA A 114 -4.11 -7.31 26.40
C ALA A 114 -5.34 -6.46 26.65
N PHE A 115 -5.21 -5.15 26.54
CA PHE A 115 -6.33 -4.21 26.60
C PHE A 115 -6.15 -3.11 25.56
N ILE A 116 -7.26 -2.46 25.22
CA ILE A 116 -7.32 -1.33 24.30
C ILE A 116 -7.70 -0.10 25.12
N GLY A 117 -6.84 0.91 25.15
CA GLY A 117 -7.08 2.11 25.94
C GLY A 117 -5.80 2.79 26.39
N THR A 118 -5.92 3.70 27.37
CA THR A 118 -4.80 4.42 27.99
C THR A 118 -4.37 3.69 29.26
N PRO A 119 -3.08 3.36 29.42
CA PRO A 119 -2.59 2.75 30.66
C PRO A 119 -2.73 3.71 31.85
N ARG A 120 -3.30 3.21 32.96
CA ARG A 120 -3.42 4.01 34.20
C ARG A 120 -2.04 4.40 34.75
N ASN A 121 -1.96 5.56 35.36
CA ASN A 121 -0.73 6.09 35.96
C ASN A 121 0.48 6.13 35.00
N SER A 122 0.24 6.44 33.73
CA SER A 122 1.27 6.46 32.71
C SER A 122 1.03 7.60 31.71
N SER A 123 2.08 8.21 31.22
CA SER A 123 2.04 9.20 30.13
C SER A 123 1.98 8.58 28.73
N ARG A 124 1.79 7.27 28.64
CA ARG A 124 1.72 6.59 27.34
C ARG A 124 0.41 6.92 26.63
N PRO A 125 0.43 7.08 25.28
CA PRO A 125 -0.77 7.37 24.51
C PRO A 125 -1.75 6.20 24.54
N ALA A 126 -3.00 6.44 24.17
CA ALA A 126 -3.97 5.38 23.94
C ALA A 126 -3.46 4.39 22.88
N GLY A 127 -3.77 3.09 23.07
CA GLY A 127 -3.25 2.05 22.18
C GLY A 127 -3.70 0.65 22.56
N ILE A 128 -3.01 -0.35 22.03
CA ILE A 128 -3.17 -1.76 22.42
C ILE A 128 -1.93 -2.18 23.21
N TYR A 129 -2.16 -2.58 24.45
CA TYR A 129 -1.14 -2.96 25.40
C TYR A 129 -1.28 -4.41 25.83
N GLU A 130 -0.21 -5.20 25.67
CA GLU A 130 -0.13 -6.59 26.09
C GLU A 130 0.57 -6.70 27.44
N ARG A 131 -0.04 -7.43 28.40
CA ARG A 131 0.53 -7.70 29.71
C ARG A 131 1.52 -8.84 29.63
N LYS A 132 2.75 -8.63 30.09
CA LYS A 132 3.78 -9.65 30.18
C LYS A 132 4.46 -9.57 31.55
N GLY A 133 3.96 -10.34 32.52
CA GLY A 133 4.30 -10.15 33.92
C GLY A 133 3.93 -8.72 34.33
N ASP A 134 4.84 -8.04 34.99
CA ASP A 134 4.68 -6.65 35.46
C ASP A 134 4.89 -5.59 34.38
N LYS A 135 5.16 -6.01 33.13
CA LYS A 135 5.46 -5.10 32.03
C LYS A 135 4.29 -4.98 31.06
N LEU A 136 4.07 -3.76 30.57
CA LEU A 136 3.17 -3.47 29.47
C LEU A 136 3.97 -3.28 28.18
N ILE A 137 3.66 -4.09 27.18
CA ILE A 137 4.25 -4.01 25.84
C ILE A 137 3.26 -3.28 24.94
N THR A 138 3.66 -2.14 24.39
CA THR A 138 2.85 -1.39 23.43
C THR A 138 2.84 -2.10 22.07
N GLN A 139 1.75 -2.72 21.71
CA GLN A 139 1.60 -3.36 20.38
C GLN A 139 1.25 -2.33 19.31
N PHE A 140 0.29 -1.47 19.60
CA PHE A 140 -0.14 -0.37 18.74
C PHE A 140 -0.34 0.90 19.57
N ILE A 141 -0.16 2.04 18.94
CA ILE A 141 -0.65 3.34 19.42
C ILE A 141 -1.79 3.80 18.52
N THR A 142 -2.76 4.54 19.10
CA THR A 142 -3.86 5.12 18.32
C THR A 142 -3.60 6.58 18.01
N VAL A 143 -4.17 7.04 16.89
CA VAL A 143 -4.13 8.44 16.47
C VAL A 143 -5.49 8.85 15.92
N SER A 144 -5.94 10.06 16.27
CA SER A 144 -7.21 10.65 15.83
C SER A 144 -7.13 11.13 14.38
N SER A 145 -5.97 11.63 13.96
CA SER A 145 -5.80 12.19 12.64
C SER A 145 -5.78 11.11 11.56
N ARG A 146 -6.53 11.34 10.50
CA ARG A 146 -6.50 10.50 9.29
C ARG A 146 -5.08 10.46 8.71
N PRO A 147 -4.49 9.28 8.46
CA PRO A 147 -3.23 9.18 7.76
C PRO A 147 -3.31 9.84 6.38
N SER A 148 -2.54 10.90 6.18
CA SER A 148 -2.46 11.66 4.94
C SER A 148 -1.14 11.36 4.22
N TYR A 149 -1.19 11.32 2.91
CA TYR A 149 -0.07 11.01 2.04
C TYR A 149 0.17 12.14 1.05
N THR A 150 1.42 12.44 0.77
CA THR A 150 1.83 13.32 -0.32
C THR A 150 2.03 12.51 -1.59
N GLY A 151 1.54 12.98 -2.72
CA GLY A 151 1.78 12.36 -4.01
C GLY A 151 3.26 12.41 -4.37
N ARG A 152 3.89 11.24 -4.47
CA ARG A 152 5.33 11.09 -4.79
C ARG A 152 5.57 10.30 -6.07
N PHE A 153 4.53 9.69 -6.61
CA PHE A 153 4.60 8.80 -7.77
C PHE A 153 3.97 9.47 -8.99
N ASN A 154 4.77 10.27 -9.69
CA ASN A 154 4.32 11.01 -10.86
C ASN A 154 4.38 10.12 -12.11
N LEU A 155 3.26 9.44 -12.41
CA LEU A 155 3.11 8.57 -13.58
C LEU A 155 3.26 9.32 -14.90
N GLN A 156 2.74 10.55 -14.98
CA GLN A 156 2.83 11.37 -16.19
C GLN A 156 4.30 11.63 -16.56
N ASN A 157 5.09 12.13 -15.62
CA ASN A 157 6.52 12.42 -15.85
C ASN A 157 7.31 11.16 -16.26
N ILE A 158 7.01 10.00 -15.64
CA ILE A 158 7.64 8.72 -16.03
C ILE A 158 7.22 8.35 -17.46
N GLY A 159 5.95 8.52 -17.78
CA GLY A 159 5.40 8.24 -19.11
C GLY A 159 6.05 9.10 -20.19
N ASP A 160 6.09 10.40 -20.00
CA ASP A 160 6.67 11.36 -20.93
C ASP A 160 8.15 11.07 -21.20
N LYS A 161 8.91 10.73 -20.15
CA LYS A 161 10.32 10.32 -20.30
C LYS A 161 10.50 9.03 -21.11
N VAL A 162 9.60 8.09 -21.01
CA VAL A 162 9.66 6.85 -21.81
C VAL A 162 9.30 7.14 -23.26
N ILE A 163 8.26 7.91 -23.49
CA ILE A 163 7.83 8.28 -24.83
C ILE A 163 8.96 9.03 -25.56
N SER A 164 9.46 10.12 -24.95
CA SER A 164 10.49 10.95 -25.60
C SER A 164 11.78 10.18 -25.93
N ARG A 165 12.14 9.17 -25.16
CA ARG A 165 13.37 8.40 -25.36
C ARG A 165 13.24 7.19 -26.26
N ARG A 166 12.04 6.60 -26.36
CA ARG A 166 11.86 5.28 -26.96
C ARG A 166 10.89 5.23 -28.13
N PHE A 167 10.00 6.22 -28.24
CA PHE A 167 8.95 6.18 -29.26
C PHE A 167 9.53 6.11 -30.68
N GLU A 168 10.43 7.03 -31.02
CA GLU A 168 11.04 7.11 -32.34
C GLU A 168 11.78 5.82 -32.72
N GLN A 169 12.57 5.28 -31.80
CA GLN A 169 13.30 4.03 -32.01
C GLN A 169 12.35 2.86 -32.32
N HIS A 170 11.27 2.72 -31.53
CA HIS A 170 10.30 1.66 -31.72
C HIS A 170 9.48 1.86 -32.99
N PHE A 171 9.10 3.10 -33.28
CA PHE A 171 8.36 3.46 -34.48
C PHE A 171 9.16 3.14 -35.75
N ASN A 172 10.40 3.59 -35.84
CA ASN A 172 11.28 3.34 -37.00
C ASN A 172 11.53 1.85 -37.20
N LYS A 173 11.78 1.11 -36.14
CA LYS A 173 11.94 -0.35 -36.18
C LYS A 173 10.67 -1.06 -36.71
N ALA A 174 9.49 -0.63 -36.23
CA ALA A 174 8.22 -1.20 -36.64
C ALA A 174 7.89 -0.87 -38.12
N MET A 175 8.17 0.37 -38.53
CA MET A 175 7.98 0.84 -39.90
C MET A 175 8.88 0.09 -40.89
N THR A 176 10.18 -0.02 -40.60
CA THR A 176 11.13 -0.80 -41.42
C THR A 176 10.65 -2.23 -41.61
N LYS A 177 10.19 -2.87 -40.51
CA LYS A 177 9.65 -4.22 -40.59
C LYS A 177 8.38 -4.29 -41.44
N ALA A 178 7.47 -3.34 -41.32
CA ALA A 178 6.23 -3.31 -42.07
C ALA A 178 6.49 -3.17 -43.59
N ILE A 179 7.40 -2.25 -43.96
CA ILE A 179 7.82 -2.05 -45.36
C ILE A 179 8.45 -3.31 -45.91
N ALA A 180 9.35 -3.97 -45.19
CA ALA A 180 10.02 -5.18 -45.62
C ALA A 180 9.07 -6.38 -45.78
N THR A 181 7.91 -6.37 -45.14
CA THR A 181 6.91 -7.44 -45.18
C THR A 181 5.65 -7.07 -45.96
N ALA A 182 5.56 -5.87 -46.50
CA ALA A 182 4.48 -5.45 -47.40
C ALA A 182 4.62 -6.18 -48.74
N LYS A 183 3.58 -6.94 -49.12
CA LYS A 183 3.42 -7.56 -50.42
C LYS A 183 2.57 -6.67 -51.30
#